data_763a75e616102f77c33d8a11588c5c39
#
_entry.id   763a75e616102f77c33d8a11588c5c39
#
_cell.length_a   1.000
_cell.length_b   1.000
_cell.length_c   1.000
_cell.angle_alpha   90.00
_cell.angle_beta   90.00
_cell.angle_gamma   90.00
#
_symmetry.space_group_name_H-M   'P 1'
#
loop_
_entity.id
_entity.type
_entity.pdbx_description
1 polymer ?
#
loop_
_entity_poly.entity_id
_entity_poly.type
_entity_poly.pdbx_seq_one_letter_code
_entity_poly.pdbx_strand_id
1 'polypeptide(L)'
;MSAFGDFDNSQFEEFARHINAEISDGQLKNEVKNSVRNVGETYKRNAESRTPVQSGELRRSWQLKGPFFAGSDITIELRNSKNYASFVENGHRQTPGRYVPTIGKRLKASWVPGQHFLQKATSETEKQIPQLITPVMDDILRRLMD
;
A
#
# COMPACT_ATOMS: atom_id res chain seq x y z
N MET A 1 46.00 12.55 -2.38
CA MET A 1 45.40 13.89 -2.31
C MET A 1 44.03 13.86 -2.98
N SER A 2 43.00 14.12 -2.23
CA SER A 2 41.65 14.20 -2.77
C SER A 2 41.51 15.46 -3.65
N ALA A 3 40.82 15.37 -4.78
CA ALA A 3 40.51 16.52 -5.63
C ALA A 3 39.65 17.58 -4.92
N PHE A 4 39.07 17.22 -3.76
CA PHE A 4 38.19 18.08 -2.97
C PHE A 4 38.85 18.59 -1.68
N GLY A 5 40.16 18.41 -1.50
CA GLY A 5 40.90 18.82 -0.32
C GLY A 5 40.84 17.80 0.83
N ASP A 6 41.51 18.14 1.90
CA ASP A 6 41.45 17.30 3.12
C ASP A 6 40.12 17.54 3.82
N PHE A 7 39.46 16.45 4.15
CA PHE A 7 38.31 16.58 4.98
C PHE A 7 38.35 15.63 6.19
N ASP A 8 37.80 16.13 7.27
CA ASP A 8 37.73 15.39 8.51
C ASP A 8 36.71 14.26 8.39
N ASN A 9 37.20 13.04 8.38
CA ASN A 9 36.36 11.83 8.28
C ASN A 9 35.70 11.44 9.59
N SER A 10 36.03 12.11 10.71
CA SER A 10 35.53 11.69 12.03
C SER A 10 34.01 11.73 12.11
N GLN A 11 33.38 12.76 11.56
CA GLN A 11 31.92 12.87 11.55
C GLN A 11 31.28 11.80 10.66
N PHE A 12 31.92 11.49 9.54
CA PHE A 12 31.46 10.44 8.65
C PHE A 12 31.56 9.07 9.29
N GLU A 13 32.66 8.79 9.99
CA GLU A 13 32.87 7.55 10.72
C GLU A 13 31.84 7.38 11.85
N GLU A 14 31.56 8.46 12.56
CA GLU A 14 30.53 8.47 13.59
C GLU A 14 29.14 8.21 13.01
N PHE A 15 28.82 8.87 11.90
CA PHE A 15 27.59 8.64 11.18
C PHE A 15 27.46 7.16 10.73
N ALA A 16 28.53 6.59 10.16
CA ALA A 16 28.56 5.20 9.75
C ALA A 16 28.34 4.24 10.93
N ARG A 17 28.93 4.55 12.11
CA ARG A 17 28.72 3.76 13.33
C ARG A 17 27.27 3.82 13.80
N HIS A 18 26.65 5.00 13.77
CA HIS A 18 25.24 5.15 14.12
C HIS A 18 24.34 4.35 13.20
N ILE A 19 24.58 4.39 11.88
CA ILE A 19 23.83 3.60 10.90
C ILE A 19 23.98 2.11 11.20
N ASN A 20 25.21 1.64 11.42
CA ASN A 20 25.48 0.24 11.70
C ASN A 20 24.82 -0.24 13.00
N ALA A 21 24.84 0.61 14.04
CA ALA A 21 24.16 0.31 15.29
C ALA A 21 22.64 0.18 15.10
N GLU A 22 22.01 1.10 14.40
CA GLU A 22 20.58 1.07 14.11
C GLU A 22 20.20 -0.17 13.29
N ILE A 23 21.01 -0.52 12.29
CA ILE A 23 20.80 -1.71 11.48
C ILE A 23 20.95 -2.97 12.32
N SER A 24 22.00 -3.04 13.17
CA SER A 24 22.28 -4.21 14.01
C SER A 24 21.19 -4.47 15.04
N ASP A 25 20.64 -3.42 15.62
CA ASP A 25 19.56 -3.52 16.61
C ASP A 25 18.22 -3.89 15.97
N GLY A 26 18.10 -3.78 14.64
CA GLY A 26 16.86 -4.03 13.93
C GLY A 26 15.80 -2.95 14.13
N GLN A 27 16.10 -1.91 14.88
CA GLN A 27 15.16 -0.83 15.19
C GLN A 27 14.75 -0.07 13.95
N LEU A 28 15.72 0.30 13.11
CA LEU A 28 15.47 0.98 11.84
C LEU A 28 14.55 0.17 10.94
N LYS A 29 14.84 -1.12 10.80
CA LYS A 29 14.05 -2.03 10.01
C LYS A 29 12.61 -2.12 10.53
N ASN A 30 12.44 -2.19 11.84
CA ASN A 30 11.11 -2.24 12.45
C ASN A 30 10.34 -0.95 12.25
N GLU A 31 10.98 0.20 12.35
CA GLU A 31 10.33 1.51 12.13
C GLU A 31 9.88 1.66 10.69
N VAL A 32 10.72 1.30 9.73
CA VAL A 32 10.35 1.32 8.31
C VAL A 32 9.20 0.34 8.05
N LYS A 33 9.28 -0.86 8.61
CA LYS A 33 8.23 -1.87 8.52
C LYS A 33 6.90 -1.35 9.06
N ASN A 34 6.91 -0.68 10.21
CA ASN A 34 5.70 -0.12 10.81
C ASN A 34 5.12 1.02 9.97
N SER A 35 5.97 1.86 9.38
CA SER A 35 5.53 2.93 8.47
C SER A 35 4.83 2.35 7.23
N VAL A 36 5.41 1.34 6.63
CA VAL A 36 4.83 0.67 5.46
C VAL A 36 3.52 -0.03 5.84
N ARG A 37 3.45 -0.61 7.03
CA ARG A 37 2.20 -1.19 7.55
C ARG A 37 1.11 -0.13 7.68
N ASN A 38 1.44 1.06 8.17
CA ASN A 38 0.49 2.16 8.28
C ASN A 38 -0.03 2.61 6.92
N VAL A 39 0.83 2.64 5.91
CA VAL A 39 0.40 2.89 4.52
C VAL A 39 -0.57 1.80 4.07
N GLY A 40 -0.25 0.54 4.35
CA GLY A 40 -1.10 -0.60 4.03
C GLY A 40 -2.48 -0.53 4.69
N GLU A 41 -2.52 -0.19 5.97
CA GLU A 41 -3.78 -0.02 6.70
C GLU A 41 -4.62 1.14 6.14
N THR A 42 -3.97 2.23 5.76
CA THR A 42 -4.64 3.35 5.11
C THR A 42 -5.21 2.95 3.76
N TYR A 43 -4.44 2.22 2.97
CA TYR A 43 -4.87 1.69 1.68
C TYR A 43 -6.10 0.78 1.84
N LYS A 44 -6.05 -0.12 2.80
CA LYS A 44 -7.18 -1.01 3.11
C LYS A 44 -8.44 -0.22 3.47
N ARG A 45 -8.33 0.76 4.35
CA ARG A 45 -9.46 1.62 4.72
C ARG A 45 -10.03 2.36 3.52
N ASN A 46 -9.16 2.90 2.66
CA ASN A 46 -9.58 3.59 1.45
C ASN A 46 -10.31 2.64 0.49
N ALA A 47 -9.78 1.42 0.32
CA ALA A 47 -10.42 0.40 -0.49
C ALA A 47 -11.79 0.00 0.07
N GLU A 48 -11.86 -0.24 1.36
CA GLU A 48 -13.11 -0.61 2.04
C GLU A 48 -14.18 0.49 1.90
N SER A 49 -13.80 1.75 2.11
CA SER A 49 -14.74 2.87 2.05
C SER A 49 -15.29 3.10 0.64
N ARG A 50 -14.55 2.75 -0.39
CA ARG A 50 -14.93 2.93 -1.79
C ARG A 50 -15.56 1.70 -2.43
N THR A 51 -15.49 0.55 -1.74
CA THR A 51 -16.07 -0.69 -2.25
C THR A 51 -17.59 -0.62 -2.23
N PRO A 52 -18.27 -0.98 -3.33
CA PRO A 52 -19.74 -0.99 -3.37
C PRO A 52 -20.31 -1.92 -2.31
N VAL A 53 -21.44 -1.51 -1.70
CA VAL A 53 -22.07 -2.23 -0.59
C VAL A 53 -23.43 -2.73 -1.02
N GLN A 54 -23.49 -3.84 -1.74
CA GLN A 54 -24.76 -4.53 -1.95
C GLN A 54 -25.07 -5.50 -0.82
N SER A 55 -24.15 -6.43 -0.54
CA SER A 55 -24.27 -7.37 0.58
C SER A 55 -23.28 -7.11 1.70
N GLY A 56 -22.31 -6.21 1.47
CA GLY A 56 -21.21 -5.96 2.38
C GLY A 56 -20.10 -7.01 2.33
N GLU A 57 -20.30 -8.12 1.62
CA GLU A 57 -19.31 -9.19 1.53
C GLU A 57 -18.02 -8.76 0.86
N LEU A 58 -18.14 -8.04 -0.27
CA LEU A 58 -16.98 -7.56 -1.00
C LEU A 58 -16.15 -6.61 -0.14
N ARG A 59 -16.82 -5.69 0.56
CA ARG A 59 -16.17 -4.74 1.47
C ARG A 59 -15.42 -5.45 2.61
N ARG A 60 -16.03 -6.48 3.21
CA ARG A 60 -15.43 -7.21 4.33
C ARG A 60 -14.33 -8.18 3.92
N SER A 61 -14.16 -8.42 2.62
CA SER A 61 -13.24 -9.43 2.12
C SER A 61 -11.86 -8.91 1.74
N TRP A 62 -11.54 -7.68 2.09
CA TRP A 62 -10.20 -7.11 1.91
C TRP A 62 -9.23 -7.71 2.91
N GLN A 63 -8.06 -8.10 2.42
CA GLN A 63 -6.99 -8.67 3.24
C GLN A 63 -5.69 -7.96 2.91
N LEU A 64 -5.00 -7.53 3.96
CA LEU A 64 -3.69 -6.92 3.86
C LEU A 64 -2.63 -7.95 4.22
N LYS A 65 -1.64 -8.12 3.35
CA LYS A 65 -0.49 -9.00 3.57
C LYS A 65 0.80 -8.19 3.54
N GLY A 66 1.73 -8.56 4.40
CA GLY A 66 3.01 -7.89 4.55
C GLY A 66 3.03 -6.98 5.77
N PRO A 67 4.07 -6.13 5.87
CA PRO A 67 5.11 -5.89 4.86
C PRO A 67 6.07 -7.06 4.67
N PHE A 68 6.53 -7.24 3.44
CA PHE A 68 7.54 -8.22 3.07
C PHE A 68 8.82 -7.50 2.61
N PHE A 69 9.95 -7.98 3.08
CA PHE A 69 11.25 -7.49 2.62
C PHE A 69 11.77 -8.41 1.51
N ALA A 70 12.13 -7.81 0.38
CA ALA A 70 12.73 -8.52 -0.76
C ALA A 70 13.92 -7.69 -1.25
N GLY A 71 15.12 -8.03 -0.79
CA GLY A 71 16.31 -7.22 -1.07
C GLY A 71 16.18 -5.82 -0.49
N SER A 72 16.24 -4.81 -1.34
CA SER A 72 16.06 -3.40 -0.97
C SER A 72 14.61 -2.94 -0.97
N ASP A 73 13.69 -3.80 -1.41
CA ASP A 73 12.28 -3.44 -1.56
C ASP A 73 11.46 -3.92 -0.38
N ILE A 74 10.45 -3.11 -0.03
CA ILE A 74 9.44 -3.47 0.96
C ILE A 74 8.10 -3.44 0.24
N THR A 75 7.37 -4.53 0.34
CA THR A 75 6.11 -4.71 -0.38
C THR A 75 4.98 -4.98 0.58
N ILE A 76 3.83 -4.36 0.33
CA ILE A 76 2.56 -4.72 0.92
C ILE A 76 1.61 -5.14 -0.19
N GLU A 77 0.74 -6.07 0.13
CA GLU A 77 -0.23 -6.60 -0.82
C GLU A 77 -1.63 -6.45 -0.25
N LEU A 78 -2.51 -5.79 -1.00
CA LEU A 78 -3.92 -5.68 -0.67
C LEU A 78 -4.70 -6.57 -1.65
N ARG A 79 -5.45 -7.53 -1.11
CA ARG A 79 -6.23 -8.49 -1.89
C ARG A 79 -7.67 -8.50 -1.45
N ASN A 80 -8.55 -8.79 -2.38
CA ASN A 80 -9.93 -9.14 -2.06
C ASN A 80 -10.12 -10.64 -2.30
N SER A 81 -10.65 -11.34 -1.32
CA SER A 81 -10.85 -12.80 -1.40
C SER A 81 -12.02 -13.22 -2.29
N LYS A 82 -12.85 -12.29 -2.73
CA LYS A 82 -13.98 -12.60 -3.60
C LYS A 82 -13.54 -12.70 -5.06
N ASN A 83 -13.91 -13.79 -5.69
CA ASN A 83 -13.53 -14.06 -7.09
C ASN A 83 -14.16 -13.09 -8.11
N TYR A 84 -15.25 -12.42 -7.73
CA TYR A 84 -15.91 -11.44 -8.59
C TYR A 84 -15.41 -10.01 -8.41
N ALA A 85 -14.46 -9.78 -7.50
CA ALA A 85 -13.95 -8.43 -7.22
C ALA A 85 -13.39 -7.73 -8.46
N SER A 86 -12.66 -8.46 -9.31
CA SER A 86 -12.11 -7.91 -10.55
C SER A 86 -13.19 -7.49 -11.55
N PHE A 87 -14.31 -8.20 -11.58
CA PHE A 87 -15.44 -7.85 -12.44
C PHE A 87 -16.10 -6.55 -12.00
N VAL A 88 -16.23 -6.33 -10.70
CA VAL A 88 -16.78 -5.10 -10.15
C VAL A 88 -15.82 -3.93 -10.39
N GLU A 89 -14.52 -4.16 -10.21
CA GLU A 89 -13.48 -3.14 -10.43
C GLU A 89 -13.39 -2.70 -11.89
N ASN A 90 -13.27 -3.67 -12.80
CA ASN A 90 -12.95 -3.43 -14.21
C ASN A 90 -14.15 -3.47 -15.15
N GLY A 91 -15.29 -3.94 -14.67
CA GLY A 91 -16.43 -4.23 -15.50
C GLY A 91 -16.35 -5.63 -16.08
N HIS A 92 -17.43 -6.07 -16.70
CA HIS A 92 -17.50 -7.40 -17.28
C HIS A 92 -18.54 -7.48 -18.38
N ARG A 93 -18.38 -8.48 -19.25
CA ARG A 93 -19.37 -8.83 -20.26
C ARG A 93 -20.51 -9.61 -19.63
N GLN A 94 -21.70 -9.42 -20.18
CA GLN A 94 -22.86 -10.25 -19.85
C GLN A 94 -23.67 -10.51 -21.11
N THR A 95 -24.51 -11.55 -21.06
CA THR A 95 -25.34 -11.92 -22.18
C THR A 95 -26.71 -11.25 -22.07
N PRO A 96 -27.09 -10.33 -22.97
CA PRO A 96 -28.43 -9.73 -22.95
C PRO A 96 -29.51 -10.81 -23.09
N GLY A 97 -30.59 -10.67 -22.34
CA GLY A 97 -31.71 -11.60 -22.33
C GLY A 97 -31.54 -12.77 -21.38
N ARG A 98 -30.36 -13.00 -20.81
CA ARG A 98 -30.13 -14.06 -19.82
C ARG A 98 -30.90 -13.78 -18.55
N TYR A 99 -31.69 -14.76 -18.11
CA TYR A 99 -32.40 -14.67 -16.83
C TYR A 99 -31.49 -14.97 -15.67
N VAL A 100 -31.54 -14.10 -14.65
CA VAL A 100 -30.75 -14.25 -13.42
C VAL A 100 -31.71 -14.49 -12.26
N PRO A 101 -31.79 -15.73 -11.75
CA PRO A 101 -32.75 -16.06 -10.70
C PRO A 101 -32.59 -15.27 -9.42
N THR A 102 -31.35 -14.92 -9.07
CA THR A 102 -31.03 -14.17 -7.84
C THR A 102 -31.69 -12.81 -7.78
N ILE A 103 -31.84 -12.14 -8.94
CA ILE A 103 -32.49 -10.82 -9.04
C ILE A 103 -33.85 -10.86 -9.67
N GLY A 104 -34.30 -12.04 -10.16
CA GLY A 104 -35.60 -12.23 -10.78
C GLY A 104 -35.80 -11.47 -12.07
N LYS A 105 -34.72 -11.12 -12.78
CA LYS A 105 -34.77 -10.28 -13.99
C LYS A 105 -33.85 -10.82 -15.08
N ARG A 106 -34.11 -10.35 -16.31
CA ARG A 106 -33.24 -10.61 -17.44
C ARG A 106 -32.23 -9.50 -17.61
N LEU A 107 -31.01 -9.86 -18.01
CA LEU A 107 -29.93 -8.91 -18.30
C LEU A 107 -30.29 -8.12 -19.56
N LYS A 108 -30.04 -6.81 -19.53
CA LYS A 108 -30.34 -5.89 -20.64
C LYS A 108 -29.10 -5.50 -21.42
N ALA A 109 -28.00 -5.22 -20.71
CA ALA A 109 -26.77 -4.73 -21.33
C ALA A 109 -25.82 -5.86 -21.64
N SER A 110 -24.95 -5.67 -22.66
CA SER A 110 -23.86 -6.59 -23.01
C SER A 110 -22.59 -6.34 -22.21
N TRP A 111 -22.49 -5.18 -21.56
CA TRP A 111 -21.35 -4.76 -20.77
C TRP A 111 -21.82 -4.05 -19.51
N VAL A 112 -21.18 -4.37 -18.39
CA VAL A 112 -21.38 -3.66 -17.11
C VAL A 112 -20.11 -2.88 -16.84
N PRO A 113 -20.19 -1.53 -16.72
CA PRO A 113 -19.02 -0.70 -16.43
C PRO A 113 -18.42 -1.05 -15.08
N GLY A 114 -17.08 -0.98 -15.01
CA GLY A 114 -16.37 -1.11 -13.75
C GLY A 114 -16.57 0.10 -12.85
N GLN A 115 -16.46 -0.10 -11.55
CA GLN A 115 -16.63 0.96 -10.57
C GLN A 115 -15.30 1.56 -10.14
N HIS A 116 -14.18 0.95 -10.48
CA HIS A 116 -12.81 1.44 -10.24
C HIS A 116 -12.54 1.87 -8.80
N PHE A 117 -13.13 1.16 -7.85
CA PHE A 117 -12.98 1.49 -6.42
C PHE A 117 -11.55 1.27 -5.93
N LEU A 118 -10.86 0.26 -6.44
CA LEU A 118 -9.46 0.00 -6.09
C LEU A 118 -8.54 1.05 -6.72
N GLN A 119 -8.77 1.40 -7.96
CA GLN A 119 -8.00 2.46 -8.63
C GLN A 119 -8.13 3.79 -7.90
N LYS A 120 -9.33 4.14 -7.47
CA LYS A 120 -9.59 5.35 -6.69
C LYS A 120 -8.92 5.30 -5.32
N ALA A 121 -8.97 4.15 -4.65
CA ALA A 121 -8.31 3.93 -3.37
C ALA A 121 -6.79 4.03 -3.50
N THR A 122 -6.23 3.50 -4.58
CA THR A 122 -4.80 3.59 -4.88
C THR A 122 -4.36 5.05 -5.04
N SER A 123 -5.09 5.82 -5.85
CA SER A 123 -4.78 7.24 -6.07
C SER A 123 -4.89 8.05 -4.77
N GLU A 124 -5.89 7.78 -3.96
CA GLU A 124 -6.08 8.44 -2.67
C GLU A 124 -4.93 8.12 -1.71
N THR A 125 -4.55 6.86 -1.63
CA THR A 125 -3.47 6.40 -0.75
C THR A 125 -2.13 6.99 -1.19
N GLU A 126 -1.84 7.02 -2.48
CA GLU A 126 -0.61 7.62 -3.01
C GLU A 126 -0.44 9.07 -2.58
N LYS A 127 -1.52 9.83 -2.55
CA LYS A 127 -1.49 11.24 -2.08
C LYS A 127 -1.21 11.34 -0.58
N GLN A 128 -1.56 10.32 0.19
CA GLN A 128 -1.39 10.30 1.64
C GLN A 128 -0.03 9.76 2.09
N ILE A 129 0.70 9.07 1.20
CA ILE A 129 1.99 8.47 1.54
C ILE A 129 2.98 9.47 2.14
N PRO A 130 3.21 10.67 1.57
CA PRO A 130 4.15 11.61 2.16
C PRO A 130 3.81 11.99 3.59
N GLN A 131 2.54 12.14 3.93
CA GLN A 131 2.10 12.47 5.29
C GLN A 131 2.33 11.35 6.28
N LEU A 132 2.31 10.10 5.80
CA LEU A 132 2.48 8.91 6.64
C LEU A 132 3.95 8.54 6.84
N ILE A 133 4.80 8.79 5.85
CA ILE A 133 6.19 8.33 5.83
C ILE A 133 7.16 9.43 6.21
N THR A 134 6.98 10.66 5.74
CA THR A 134 7.93 11.74 5.94
C THR A 134 8.27 11.99 7.40
N PRO A 135 7.32 12.06 8.35
CA PRO A 135 7.66 12.29 9.76
C PRO A 135 8.55 11.20 10.34
N VAL A 136 8.32 9.96 9.95
CA VAL A 136 9.12 8.81 10.41
C VAL A 136 10.53 8.88 9.84
N MET A 137 10.64 9.17 8.55
CA MET A 137 11.94 9.31 7.89
C MET A 137 12.74 10.49 8.47
N ASP A 138 12.09 11.60 8.72
CA ASP A 138 12.72 12.76 9.35
C ASP A 138 13.25 12.43 10.76
N ASP A 139 12.48 11.69 11.54
CA ASP A 139 12.90 11.24 12.86
C ASP A 139 14.11 10.31 12.80
N ILE A 140 14.09 9.35 11.87
CA ILE A 140 15.20 8.44 11.64
C ILE A 140 16.46 9.20 11.25
N LEU A 141 16.36 10.12 10.28
CA LEU A 141 17.49 10.90 9.83
C LEU A 141 18.05 11.77 10.95
N ARG A 142 17.19 12.38 11.76
CA ARG A 142 17.62 13.20 12.90
C ARG A 142 18.41 12.37 13.89
N ARG A 143 17.96 11.16 14.23
CA ARG A 143 18.68 10.26 15.15
C ARG A 143 20.02 9.79 14.59
N LEU A 144 20.09 9.54 13.28
CA LEU A 144 21.33 9.12 12.64
C LEU A 144 22.37 10.25 12.58
N MET A 145 21.92 11.49 12.53
CA MET A 145 22.80 12.65 12.42
C MET A 145 23.19 13.26 13.78
N ASP A 146 22.54 12.89 14.83
CA ASP A 146 22.90 13.26 16.20
C ASP A 146 23.87 12.21 16.77
#